data_d516df8663fc7271f6ed50767d001b6e
#
_entry.id   d516df8663fc7271f6ed50767d001b6e
#
_cell.length_a   1.000
_cell.length_b   1.000
_cell.length_c   1.000
_cell.angle_alpha   90.00
_cell.angle_beta   90.00
_cell.angle_gamma   90.00
#
_symmetry.space_group_name_H-M   'P 1'
#
loop_
_entity.id
_entity.type
_entity.pdbx_description
1 polymer ?
#
loop_
_entity_poly.entity_id
_entity_poly.type
_entity_poly.pdbx_seq_one_letter_code
_entity_poly.pdbx_strand_id
1 'polypeptide(L)'
;TLESWATSLRQTIELAPEHLSCYALTIEEGTHLKSSIQRGLLPAPDEELQNRMEDLAEEILGRAGYDRYEISNYCRPGCASRHNRLHWTGGHYLGVGPSAQSYIGGRRFGNVSDLTAYKAALRNGRLPVSESDQLTQAGESCERLIFGLRLVDGISLTQTGALSFPELSREVDKLLADELLERKGDLVRLTTRGRRYADTVAVSLLTSLDE
;
A
#
# COMPACT_ATOMS: atom_id res chain seq x y z
N THR A 1 20.63 -11.41 -4.53
CA THR A 1 21.30 -10.85 -5.74
C THR A 1 20.27 -10.68 -6.86
N LEU A 2 20.57 -9.82 -7.86
CA LEU A 2 19.73 -9.66 -9.05
C LEU A 2 19.55 -10.98 -9.82
N GLU A 3 20.58 -11.81 -9.88
CA GLU A 3 20.54 -13.11 -10.57
C GLU A 3 19.58 -14.09 -9.87
N SER A 4 19.68 -14.21 -8.53
CA SER A 4 18.78 -15.08 -7.77
C SER A 4 17.33 -14.60 -7.84
N TRP A 5 17.11 -13.28 -7.84
CA TRP A 5 15.80 -12.70 -8.02
C TRP A 5 15.22 -12.98 -9.41
N ALA A 6 15.99 -12.75 -10.46
CA ALA A 6 15.58 -13.11 -11.82
C ALA A 6 15.23 -14.59 -11.97
N THR A 7 15.99 -15.48 -11.32
CA THR A 7 15.71 -16.93 -11.32
C THR A 7 14.38 -17.23 -10.62
N SER A 8 14.13 -16.64 -9.45
CA SER A 8 12.86 -16.80 -8.73
C SER A 8 11.66 -16.32 -9.56
N LEU A 9 11.79 -15.17 -10.23
CA LEU A 9 10.73 -14.64 -11.10
C LEU A 9 10.43 -15.59 -12.26
N ARG A 10 11.46 -16.11 -12.95
CA ARG A 10 11.27 -17.06 -14.07
C ARG A 10 10.60 -18.36 -13.61
N GLN A 11 11.06 -18.94 -12.50
CA GLN A 11 10.45 -20.14 -11.93
C GLN A 11 8.97 -19.89 -11.53
N THR A 12 8.66 -18.71 -10.99
CA THR A 12 7.28 -18.36 -10.65
C THR A 12 6.42 -18.22 -11.92
N ILE A 13 6.96 -17.61 -12.98
CA ILE A 13 6.26 -17.49 -14.28
C ILE A 13 5.97 -18.87 -14.89
N GLU A 14 6.87 -19.86 -14.75
CA GLU A 14 6.65 -21.24 -15.22
C GLU A 14 5.45 -21.91 -14.55
N LEU A 15 5.09 -21.51 -13.32
CA LEU A 15 3.87 -21.97 -12.65
C LEU A 15 2.59 -21.34 -13.21
N ALA A 16 2.72 -20.35 -14.08
CA ALA A 16 1.65 -19.63 -14.77
C ALA A 16 0.53 -19.09 -13.86
N PRO A 17 0.83 -18.47 -12.70
CA PRO A 17 -0.21 -17.90 -11.86
C PRO A 17 -0.91 -16.73 -12.58
N GLU A 18 -2.14 -16.43 -12.20
CA GLU A 18 -2.88 -15.26 -12.70
C GLU A 18 -2.42 -13.97 -12.05
N HIS A 19 -1.88 -14.03 -10.84
CA HIS A 19 -1.52 -12.88 -10.01
C HIS A 19 -0.21 -13.14 -9.26
N LEU A 20 0.61 -12.09 -9.13
CA LEU A 20 1.90 -12.11 -8.43
C LEU A 20 2.01 -10.88 -7.52
N SER A 21 2.53 -11.10 -6.33
CA SER A 21 2.90 -10.04 -5.40
C SER A 21 4.42 -10.03 -5.21
N CYS A 22 5.04 -8.89 -5.46
CA CYS A 22 6.48 -8.67 -5.34
C CYS A 22 6.72 -7.53 -4.36
N TYR A 23 7.26 -7.84 -3.18
CA TYR A 23 7.50 -6.87 -2.13
C TYR A 23 9.00 -6.65 -1.91
N ALA A 24 9.40 -5.41 -1.66
CA ALA A 24 10.66 -5.13 -1.01
C ALA A 24 10.62 -5.64 0.43
N LEU A 25 11.76 -6.10 0.95
CA LEU A 25 11.86 -6.56 2.34
C LEU A 25 11.78 -5.38 3.31
N THR A 26 10.72 -5.33 4.10
CA THR A 26 10.57 -4.39 5.21
C THR A 26 11.09 -5.01 6.51
N ILE A 27 11.86 -4.24 7.27
CA ILE A 27 12.43 -4.68 8.55
C ILE A 27 11.52 -4.23 9.69
N GLU A 28 10.70 -5.16 10.18
CA GLU A 28 9.75 -4.91 11.26
C GLU A 28 10.42 -4.94 12.64
N GLU A 29 10.01 -4.03 13.53
CA GLU A 29 10.46 -4.00 14.92
C GLU A 29 10.05 -5.27 15.66
N GLY A 30 10.85 -5.67 16.66
CA GLY A 30 10.61 -6.86 17.47
C GLY A 30 10.90 -8.19 16.78
N THR A 31 11.38 -8.18 15.51
CA THR A 31 11.73 -9.41 14.78
C THR A 31 13.17 -9.86 15.02
N HIS A 32 13.40 -11.16 14.85
CA HIS A 32 14.76 -11.72 14.86
C HIS A 32 15.65 -11.10 13.77
N LEU A 33 15.09 -10.79 12.61
CA LEU A 33 15.79 -10.15 11.51
C LEU A 33 16.30 -8.77 11.91
N LYS A 34 15.44 -7.93 12.49
CA LYS A 34 15.82 -6.59 13.00
C LYS A 34 16.95 -6.70 14.04
N SER A 35 16.79 -7.59 15.02
CA SER A 35 17.81 -7.83 16.05
C SER A 35 19.16 -8.29 15.45
N SER A 36 19.15 -9.16 14.43
CA SER A 36 20.36 -9.65 13.78
C SER A 36 21.08 -8.55 13.02
N ILE A 37 20.34 -7.68 12.32
CA ILE A 37 20.88 -6.50 11.63
C ILE A 37 21.49 -5.52 12.64
N GLN A 38 20.77 -5.20 13.71
CA GLN A 38 21.25 -4.27 14.77
C GLN A 38 22.55 -4.77 15.44
N ARG A 39 22.71 -6.09 15.57
CA ARG A 39 23.93 -6.72 16.11
C ARG A 39 25.05 -6.89 15.07
N GLY A 40 24.85 -6.45 13.82
CA GLY A 40 25.84 -6.59 12.75
C GLY A 40 26.03 -8.03 12.25
N LEU A 41 25.12 -8.96 12.56
CA LEU A 41 25.18 -10.36 12.12
C LEU A 41 24.67 -10.52 10.68
N LEU A 42 23.81 -9.62 10.23
CA LEU A 42 23.30 -9.54 8.86
C LEU A 42 23.41 -8.10 8.37
N PRO A 43 23.67 -7.89 7.08
CA PRO A 43 23.62 -6.55 6.49
C PRO A 43 22.16 -6.05 6.44
N ALA A 44 21.97 -4.75 6.55
CA ALA A 44 20.69 -4.13 6.20
C ALA A 44 20.42 -4.30 4.69
N PRO A 45 19.14 -4.34 4.27
CA PRO A 45 18.80 -4.28 2.86
C PRO A 45 19.41 -3.05 2.20
N ASP A 46 19.98 -3.25 1.02
CA ASP A 46 20.50 -2.18 0.18
C ASP A 46 19.38 -1.60 -0.67
N GLU A 47 19.05 -0.33 -0.47
CA GLU A 47 17.93 0.35 -1.13
C GLU A 47 18.14 0.44 -2.65
N GLU A 48 19.38 0.71 -3.11
CA GLU A 48 19.67 0.75 -4.54
C GLU A 48 19.49 -0.61 -5.19
N LEU A 49 19.91 -1.68 -4.50
CA LEU A 49 19.69 -3.05 -4.96
C LEU A 49 18.19 -3.40 -4.99
N GLN A 50 17.41 -2.98 -3.99
CA GLN A 50 15.95 -3.18 -3.98
C GLN A 50 15.29 -2.48 -5.16
N ASN A 51 15.66 -1.23 -5.46
CA ASN A 51 15.15 -0.48 -6.61
C ASN A 51 15.48 -1.19 -7.93
N ARG A 52 16.71 -1.70 -8.08
CA ARG A 52 17.11 -2.47 -9.27
C ARG A 52 16.38 -3.80 -9.38
N MET A 53 16.05 -4.46 -8.26
CA MET A 53 15.23 -5.66 -8.23
C MET A 53 13.79 -5.38 -8.64
N GLU A 54 13.25 -4.23 -8.27
CA GLU A 54 11.91 -3.78 -8.68
C GLU A 54 11.86 -3.51 -10.19
N ASP A 55 12.83 -2.76 -10.73
CA ASP A 55 12.92 -2.50 -12.17
C ASP A 55 13.03 -3.82 -12.97
N LEU A 56 13.84 -4.76 -12.47
CA LEU A 56 14.00 -6.08 -13.08
C LEU A 56 12.70 -6.92 -13.04
N ALA A 57 11.94 -6.82 -11.94
CA ALA A 57 10.66 -7.48 -11.84
C ALA A 57 9.65 -6.90 -12.85
N GLU A 58 9.56 -5.58 -12.97
CA GLU A 58 8.68 -4.91 -13.93
C GLU A 58 9.02 -5.33 -15.37
N GLU A 59 10.32 -5.41 -15.70
CA GLU A 59 10.78 -5.85 -17.03
C GLU A 59 10.43 -7.33 -17.31
N ILE A 60 10.80 -8.25 -16.40
CA ILE A 60 10.63 -9.70 -16.61
C ILE A 60 9.15 -10.06 -16.64
N LEU A 61 8.36 -9.54 -15.68
CA LEU A 61 6.93 -9.82 -15.59
C LEU A 61 6.17 -9.18 -16.76
N GLY A 62 6.49 -7.95 -17.15
CA GLY A 62 5.89 -7.30 -18.32
C GLY A 62 6.11 -8.09 -19.61
N ARG A 63 7.33 -8.60 -19.84
CA ARG A 63 7.60 -9.48 -21.00
C ARG A 63 6.84 -10.80 -20.96
N ALA A 64 6.50 -11.28 -19.76
CA ALA A 64 5.71 -12.49 -19.56
C ALA A 64 4.18 -12.27 -19.59
N GLY A 65 3.72 -11.03 -19.87
CA GLY A 65 2.30 -10.69 -20.01
C GLY A 65 1.60 -10.43 -18.66
N TYR A 66 2.36 -9.99 -17.66
CA TYR A 66 1.81 -9.50 -16.40
C TYR A 66 1.89 -7.97 -16.36
N ASP A 67 0.75 -7.34 -16.15
CA ASP A 67 0.66 -5.89 -15.98
C ASP A 67 0.74 -5.53 -14.49
N ARG A 68 1.57 -4.55 -14.15
CA ARG A 68 1.57 -3.95 -12.82
C ARG A 68 0.30 -3.12 -12.68
N TYR A 69 -0.56 -3.39 -11.70
CA TYR A 69 -1.79 -2.64 -11.48
C TYR A 69 -1.78 -1.78 -10.21
N GLU A 70 -0.88 -2.06 -9.28
CA GLU A 70 -0.59 -1.26 -8.08
C GLU A 70 0.88 -1.44 -7.69
N ILE A 71 1.35 -0.77 -6.62
CA ILE A 71 2.79 -0.67 -6.27
C ILE A 71 3.48 -2.03 -6.21
N SER A 72 2.87 -3.05 -5.60
CA SER A 72 3.51 -4.33 -5.30
C SER A 72 2.92 -5.52 -6.04
N ASN A 73 1.89 -5.31 -6.86
CA ASN A 73 1.14 -6.42 -7.45
C ASN A 73 1.06 -6.35 -8.98
N TYR A 74 1.21 -7.52 -9.57
CA TYR A 74 1.17 -7.77 -11.01
C TYR A 74 0.12 -8.83 -11.31
N CYS A 75 -0.52 -8.76 -12.46
CA CYS A 75 -1.51 -9.75 -12.85
C CYS A 75 -1.59 -9.90 -14.38
N ARG A 76 -2.12 -11.03 -14.83
CA ARG A 76 -2.56 -11.18 -16.21
C ARG A 76 -3.76 -10.25 -16.46
N PRO A 77 -4.00 -9.82 -17.72
CA PRO A 77 -5.15 -8.98 -18.05
C PRO A 77 -6.46 -9.54 -17.46
N GLY A 78 -7.20 -8.70 -16.74
CA GLY A 78 -8.46 -9.08 -16.08
C GLY A 78 -8.32 -9.79 -14.72
N CYS A 79 -7.11 -10.10 -14.24
CA CYS A 79 -6.86 -10.85 -13.01
C CYS A 79 -6.42 -9.99 -11.82
N ALA A 80 -6.59 -8.67 -11.88
CA ALA A 80 -6.29 -7.80 -10.75
C ALA A 80 -7.13 -8.18 -9.52
N SER A 81 -6.49 -8.26 -8.33
CA SER A 81 -7.16 -8.62 -7.10
C SER A 81 -8.26 -7.61 -6.75
N ARG A 82 -9.51 -8.08 -6.76
CA ARG A 82 -10.67 -7.27 -6.37
C ARG A 82 -10.59 -6.82 -4.92
N HIS A 83 -10.03 -7.67 -4.05
CA HIS A 83 -9.81 -7.37 -2.64
C HIS A 83 -8.80 -6.22 -2.47
N ASN A 84 -7.64 -6.27 -3.14
CA ASN A 84 -6.66 -5.19 -3.08
C ASN A 84 -7.24 -3.89 -3.63
N ARG A 85 -7.88 -3.95 -4.80
CA ARG A 85 -8.52 -2.77 -5.40
C ARG A 85 -9.59 -2.16 -4.50
N LEU A 86 -10.35 -2.98 -3.75
CA LEU A 86 -11.33 -2.48 -2.79
C LEU A 86 -10.67 -1.56 -1.74
N HIS A 87 -9.52 -1.97 -1.20
CA HIS A 87 -8.77 -1.15 -0.25
C HIS A 87 -8.24 0.13 -0.91
N TRP A 88 -7.63 0.01 -2.08
CA TRP A 88 -7.03 1.14 -2.79
C TRP A 88 -8.05 2.16 -3.31
N THR A 89 -9.30 1.77 -3.47
CA THR A 89 -10.39 2.69 -3.88
C THR A 89 -11.25 3.18 -2.71
N GLY A 90 -10.84 2.93 -1.46
CA GLY A 90 -11.56 3.38 -0.26
C GLY A 90 -12.87 2.64 -0.01
N GLY A 91 -13.00 1.39 -0.49
CA GLY A 91 -14.17 0.57 -0.26
C GLY A 91 -14.29 0.09 1.19
N HIS A 92 -15.52 -0.19 1.62
CA HIS A 92 -15.78 -0.72 2.96
C HIS A 92 -15.38 -2.18 3.09
N TYR A 93 -14.78 -2.54 4.21
CA TYR A 93 -14.41 -3.92 4.53
C TYR A 93 -14.56 -4.22 6.01
N LEU A 94 -14.84 -5.48 6.32
CA LEU A 94 -14.93 -6.01 7.68
C LEU A 94 -13.81 -7.05 7.88
N GLY A 95 -12.93 -6.79 8.84
CA GLY A 95 -11.87 -7.70 9.23
C GLY A 95 -12.37 -8.77 10.21
N VAL A 96 -12.05 -10.02 9.93
CA VAL A 96 -12.39 -11.18 10.77
C VAL A 96 -11.11 -11.82 11.28
N GLY A 97 -11.01 -12.02 12.58
CA GLY A 97 -9.85 -12.59 13.24
C GLY A 97 -9.14 -11.62 14.19
N PRO A 98 -8.19 -12.12 15.01
CA PRO A 98 -7.33 -11.26 15.85
C PRO A 98 -6.54 -10.28 14.99
N SER A 99 -6.33 -9.05 15.47
CA SER A 99 -5.64 -7.95 14.79
C SER A 99 -6.25 -7.50 13.47
N ALA A 100 -7.37 -8.10 13.01
CA ALA A 100 -7.97 -7.74 11.75
C ALA A 100 -8.57 -6.32 11.81
N GLN A 101 -8.27 -5.53 10.78
CA GLN A 101 -8.75 -4.16 10.65
C GLN A 101 -10.03 -4.09 9.81
N SER A 102 -10.87 -3.11 10.11
CA SER A 102 -12.13 -2.84 9.42
C SER A 102 -12.23 -1.36 9.07
N TYR A 103 -12.93 -1.07 7.97
CA TYR A 103 -13.29 0.28 7.59
C TYR A 103 -14.74 0.31 7.07
N ILE A 104 -15.63 0.99 7.79
CA ILE A 104 -17.05 1.10 7.45
C ILE A 104 -17.56 2.49 7.81
N GLY A 105 -18.09 3.22 6.82
CA GLY A 105 -18.75 4.52 7.05
C GLY A 105 -17.86 5.57 7.70
N GLY A 106 -16.61 5.70 7.26
CA GLY A 106 -15.63 6.63 7.80
C GLY A 106 -15.06 6.20 9.16
N ARG A 107 -15.49 5.07 9.70
CA ARG A 107 -14.98 4.51 10.95
C ARG A 107 -13.99 3.39 10.67
N ARG A 108 -12.79 3.54 11.22
CA ARG A 108 -11.77 2.50 11.25
C ARG A 108 -11.76 1.84 12.63
N PHE A 109 -11.67 0.52 12.68
CA PHE A 109 -11.59 -0.20 13.95
C PHE A 109 -10.84 -1.52 13.78
N GLY A 110 -10.10 -1.89 14.82
CA GLY A 110 -9.30 -3.10 14.89
C GLY A 110 -9.76 -4.07 15.96
N ASN A 111 -9.64 -5.35 15.68
CA ASN A 111 -9.87 -6.40 16.67
C ASN A 111 -8.66 -6.57 17.59
N VAL A 112 -8.91 -7.02 18.83
CA VAL A 112 -7.85 -7.38 19.79
C VAL A 112 -6.88 -8.39 19.16
N SER A 113 -5.58 -8.20 19.39
CA SER A 113 -4.53 -9.08 18.86
C SER A 113 -4.41 -10.39 19.62
N ASP A 114 -4.71 -10.39 20.93
CA ASP A 114 -4.64 -11.60 21.75
C ASP A 114 -5.76 -12.59 21.39
N LEU A 115 -5.40 -13.80 20.98
CA LEU A 115 -6.33 -14.83 20.56
C LEU A 115 -7.29 -15.27 21.67
N THR A 116 -6.83 -15.25 22.92
CA THR A 116 -7.64 -15.65 24.08
C THR A 116 -8.71 -14.60 24.36
N ALA A 117 -8.33 -13.31 24.36
CA ALA A 117 -9.24 -12.20 24.52
C ALA A 117 -10.25 -12.12 23.36
N TYR A 118 -9.79 -12.33 22.10
CA TYR A 118 -10.65 -12.41 20.93
C TYR A 118 -11.75 -13.47 21.09
N LYS A 119 -11.37 -14.72 21.42
CA LYS A 119 -12.31 -15.82 21.67
C LYS A 119 -13.26 -15.52 22.83
N ALA A 120 -12.76 -14.95 23.92
CA ALA A 120 -13.57 -14.61 25.09
C ALA A 120 -14.63 -13.56 24.76
N ALA A 121 -14.29 -12.53 24.00
CA ALA A 121 -15.24 -11.52 23.55
C ALA A 121 -16.38 -12.16 22.74
N LEU A 122 -16.05 -12.98 21.74
CA LEU A 122 -17.05 -13.64 20.88
C LEU A 122 -17.94 -14.61 21.66
N ARG A 123 -17.37 -15.39 22.58
CA ARG A 123 -18.17 -16.31 23.45
C ARG A 123 -19.16 -15.56 24.33
N ASN A 124 -18.85 -14.33 24.69
CA ASN A 124 -19.71 -13.46 25.49
C ASN A 124 -20.64 -12.59 24.63
N GLY A 125 -20.78 -12.86 23.32
CA GLY A 125 -21.62 -12.11 22.39
C GLY A 125 -21.18 -10.66 22.14
N ARG A 126 -19.91 -10.34 22.40
CA ARG A 126 -19.35 -9.00 22.20
C ARG A 126 -18.43 -8.96 20.99
N LEU A 127 -18.43 -7.82 20.27
CA LEU A 127 -17.44 -7.58 19.23
C LEU A 127 -16.04 -7.43 19.88
N PRO A 128 -15.01 -8.06 19.32
CA PRO A 128 -13.66 -8.07 19.90
C PRO A 128 -12.85 -6.81 19.52
N VAL A 129 -13.51 -5.65 19.44
CA VAL A 129 -12.88 -4.38 19.04
C VAL A 129 -12.01 -3.85 20.18
N SER A 130 -10.74 -3.53 19.90
CA SER A 130 -9.77 -2.94 20.83
C SER A 130 -9.55 -1.46 20.60
N GLU A 131 -9.63 -1.03 19.34
CA GLU A 131 -9.38 0.35 18.93
C GLU A 131 -10.43 0.78 17.89
N SER A 132 -10.73 2.05 17.87
CA SER A 132 -11.69 2.60 16.92
C SER A 132 -11.45 4.09 16.76
N ASP A 133 -11.41 4.53 15.52
CA ASP A 133 -11.27 5.92 15.16
C ASP A 133 -12.34 6.33 14.14
N GLN A 134 -12.88 7.55 14.30
CA GLN A 134 -13.80 8.16 13.35
C GLN A 134 -13.05 9.21 12.56
N LEU A 135 -12.84 8.97 11.29
CA LEU A 135 -12.16 9.91 10.42
C LEU A 135 -12.98 11.19 10.22
N THR A 136 -12.29 12.32 10.16
CA THR A 136 -12.87 13.57 9.67
C THR A 136 -13.05 13.51 8.16
N GLN A 137 -13.84 14.38 7.57
CA GLN A 137 -13.98 14.47 6.10
C GLN A 137 -12.64 14.71 5.40
N ALA A 138 -11.78 15.56 5.97
CA ALA A 138 -10.43 15.80 5.45
C ALA A 138 -9.59 14.53 5.53
N GLY A 139 -9.62 13.82 6.66
CA GLY A 139 -8.93 12.55 6.87
C GLY A 139 -9.39 11.47 5.88
N GLU A 140 -10.71 11.33 5.67
CA GLU A 140 -11.23 10.39 4.65
C GLU A 140 -10.76 10.73 3.23
N SER A 141 -10.75 12.02 2.87
CA SER A 141 -10.30 12.48 1.56
C SER A 141 -8.80 12.25 1.37
N CYS A 142 -8.00 12.51 2.40
CA CYS A 142 -6.57 12.26 2.43
C CYS A 142 -6.27 10.77 2.27
N GLU A 143 -6.92 9.90 3.05
CA GLU A 143 -6.73 8.46 2.96
C GLU A 143 -7.15 7.89 1.60
N ARG A 144 -8.28 8.32 1.04
CA ARG A 144 -8.69 7.93 -0.32
C ARG A 144 -7.65 8.33 -1.36
N LEU A 145 -7.06 9.52 -1.22
CA LEU A 145 -5.99 9.97 -2.10
C LEU A 145 -4.75 9.08 -1.94
N ILE A 146 -4.24 8.89 -0.71
CA ILE A 146 -3.06 8.08 -0.41
C ILE A 146 -3.22 6.65 -0.91
N PHE A 147 -4.34 5.99 -0.59
CA PHE A 147 -4.58 4.63 -1.03
C PHE A 147 -4.79 4.54 -2.55
N GLY A 148 -5.47 5.51 -3.14
CA GLY A 148 -5.70 5.57 -4.58
C GLY A 148 -4.42 5.78 -5.38
N LEU A 149 -3.44 6.52 -4.84
CA LEU A 149 -2.12 6.71 -5.44
C LEU A 149 -1.31 5.42 -5.53
N ARG A 150 -1.69 4.35 -4.83
CA ARG A 150 -1.07 3.04 -5.02
C ARG A 150 -1.39 2.41 -6.37
N LEU A 151 -2.53 2.77 -6.97
CA LEU A 151 -2.93 2.28 -8.29
C LEU A 151 -2.07 2.91 -9.38
N VAL A 152 -1.57 2.10 -10.32
CA VAL A 152 -0.79 2.57 -11.47
C VAL A 152 -1.63 3.48 -12.38
N ASP A 153 -2.94 3.18 -12.49
CA ASP A 153 -3.88 4.02 -13.24
C ASP A 153 -4.19 5.36 -12.54
N GLY A 154 -3.85 5.46 -11.25
CA GLY A 154 -4.12 6.64 -10.43
C GLY A 154 -5.55 6.71 -9.91
N ILE A 155 -5.89 7.87 -9.35
CA ILE A 155 -7.18 8.17 -8.73
C ILE A 155 -7.70 9.53 -9.19
N SER A 156 -9.03 9.68 -9.26
CA SER A 156 -9.71 10.96 -9.53
C SER A 156 -9.62 11.86 -8.30
N LEU A 157 -9.06 13.06 -8.45
CA LEU A 157 -9.02 14.07 -7.38
C LEU A 157 -10.43 14.49 -6.95
N THR A 158 -11.36 14.59 -7.88
CA THR A 158 -12.76 14.90 -7.59
C THR A 158 -13.41 13.79 -6.75
N GLN A 159 -13.18 12.51 -7.09
CA GLN A 159 -13.75 11.39 -6.35
C GLN A 159 -13.15 11.22 -4.94
N THR A 160 -11.89 11.59 -4.74
CA THR A 160 -11.30 11.60 -3.39
C THR A 160 -11.88 12.69 -2.50
N GLY A 161 -12.38 13.79 -3.08
CA GLY A 161 -12.78 15.00 -2.36
C GLY A 161 -11.60 15.87 -1.90
N ALA A 162 -10.36 15.51 -2.24
CA ALA A 162 -9.14 16.19 -1.79
C ALA A 162 -9.11 17.68 -2.19
N LEU A 163 -9.67 18.03 -3.35
CA LEU A 163 -9.73 19.43 -3.81
C LEU A 163 -10.62 20.34 -2.96
N SER A 164 -11.47 19.77 -2.09
CA SER A 164 -12.29 20.55 -1.16
C SER A 164 -11.50 21.03 0.07
N PHE A 165 -10.27 20.55 0.24
CA PHE A 165 -9.39 20.89 1.35
C PHE A 165 -8.15 21.61 0.80
N PRO A 166 -7.99 22.94 1.08
CA PRO A 166 -6.90 23.74 0.55
C PRO A 166 -5.51 23.19 0.90
N GLU A 167 -5.35 22.56 2.06
CA GLU A 167 -4.12 21.94 2.53
C GLU A 167 -3.71 20.79 1.61
N LEU A 168 -4.62 19.84 1.37
CA LEU A 168 -4.40 18.71 0.47
C LEU A 168 -4.16 19.17 -0.97
N SER A 169 -4.93 20.19 -1.44
CA SER A 169 -4.74 20.72 -2.79
C SER A 169 -3.35 21.32 -2.97
N ARG A 170 -2.87 22.10 -2.01
CA ARG A 170 -1.52 22.70 -2.03
C ARG A 170 -0.43 21.64 -2.00
N GLU A 171 -0.61 20.59 -1.18
CA GLU A 171 0.38 19.52 -1.12
C GLU A 171 0.42 18.69 -2.41
N VAL A 172 -0.73 18.43 -3.04
CA VAL A 172 -0.79 17.80 -4.38
C VAL A 172 -0.03 18.65 -5.39
N ASP A 173 -0.22 19.97 -5.42
CA ASP A 173 0.47 20.88 -6.34
C ASP A 173 1.99 20.86 -6.13
N LYS A 174 2.44 20.80 -4.87
CA LYS A 174 3.87 20.66 -4.53
C LYS A 174 4.43 19.32 -5.01
N LEU A 175 3.74 18.22 -4.76
CA LEU A 175 4.16 16.88 -5.19
C LEU A 175 4.19 16.75 -6.73
N LEU A 176 3.32 17.48 -7.45
CA LEU A 176 3.38 17.63 -8.91
C LEU A 176 4.62 18.41 -9.35
N ALA A 177 4.94 19.53 -8.68
CA ALA A 177 6.14 20.32 -8.96
C ALA A 177 7.44 19.55 -8.68
N ASP A 178 7.45 18.68 -7.67
CA ASP A 178 8.56 17.80 -7.30
C ASP A 178 8.67 16.55 -8.21
N GLU A 179 7.79 16.43 -9.22
CA GLU A 179 7.73 15.29 -10.15
C GLU A 179 7.53 13.93 -9.45
N LEU A 180 6.93 13.92 -8.26
CA LEU A 180 6.53 12.70 -7.57
C LEU A 180 5.13 12.25 -8.00
N LEU A 181 4.29 13.19 -8.37
CA LEU A 181 2.99 12.96 -8.99
C LEU A 181 2.99 13.45 -10.44
N GLU A 182 2.09 12.87 -11.22
CA GLU A 182 1.70 13.40 -12.52
C GLU A 182 0.18 13.45 -12.61
N ARG A 183 -0.32 14.41 -13.38
CA ARG A 183 -1.76 14.66 -13.52
C ARG A 183 -2.19 14.65 -14.98
N LYS A 184 -3.29 13.94 -15.26
CA LYS A 184 -3.97 13.96 -16.58
C LYS A 184 -5.45 14.26 -16.38
N GLY A 185 -5.84 15.51 -16.61
CA GLY A 185 -7.20 15.96 -16.31
C GLY A 185 -7.50 15.87 -14.82
N ASP A 186 -8.48 15.06 -14.43
CA ASP A 186 -8.85 14.83 -13.04
C ASP A 186 -8.06 13.68 -12.37
N LEU A 187 -7.40 12.84 -13.17
CA LEU A 187 -6.62 11.73 -12.65
C LEU A 187 -5.23 12.20 -12.17
N VAL A 188 -4.84 11.78 -10.99
CA VAL A 188 -3.49 11.93 -10.43
C VAL A 188 -2.92 10.55 -10.11
N ARG A 189 -1.62 10.35 -10.37
CA ARG A 189 -0.91 9.11 -10.07
C ARG A 189 0.55 9.38 -9.72
N LEU A 190 1.16 8.41 -9.09
CA LEU A 190 2.60 8.43 -8.85
C LEU A 190 3.35 8.30 -10.18
N THR A 191 4.39 9.11 -10.36
CA THR A 191 5.39 8.90 -11.42
C THR A 191 6.22 7.63 -11.13
N THR A 192 7.04 7.19 -12.05
CA THR A 192 8.01 6.10 -11.77
C THR A 192 8.91 6.44 -10.59
N ARG A 193 9.35 7.70 -10.49
CA ARG A 193 10.10 8.19 -9.32
C ARG A 193 9.23 8.22 -8.08
N GLY A 194 8.00 8.73 -8.17
CA GLY A 194 7.07 8.83 -7.05
C GLY A 194 6.72 7.47 -6.44
N ARG A 195 6.66 6.39 -7.23
CA ARG A 195 6.43 5.05 -6.70
C ARG A 195 7.50 4.59 -5.71
N ARG A 196 8.77 4.95 -5.94
CA ARG A 196 9.88 4.67 -5.01
C ARG A 196 9.79 5.45 -3.70
N TYR A 197 9.09 6.58 -3.74
CA TYR A 197 8.87 7.48 -2.59
C TYR A 197 7.41 7.49 -2.13
N ALA A 198 6.65 6.42 -2.40
CA ALA A 198 5.22 6.35 -2.11
C ALA A 198 4.90 6.61 -0.63
N ASP A 199 5.72 6.08 0.29
CA ASP A 199 5.55 6.32 1.73
C ASP A 199 5.85 7.78 2.11
N THR A 200 6.85 8.40 1.48
CA THR A 200 7.15 9.83 1.67
C THR A 200 5.99 10.69 1.17
N VAL A 201 5.42 10.37 0.01
CA VAL A 201 4.23 11.05 -0.53
C VAL A 201 3.05 10.90 0.43
N ALA A 202 2.82 9.68 0.96
CA ALA A 202 1.75 9.42 1.91
C ALA A 202 1.92 10.24 3.20
N VAL A 203 3.12 10.24 3.77
CA VAL A 203 3.44 11.03 4.98
C VAL A 203 3.26 12.53 4.72
N SER A 204 3.72 13.05 3.58
CA SER A 204 3.58 14.46 3.21
C SER A 204 2.11 14.87 3.14
N LEU A 205 1.25 14.05 2.51
CA LEU A 205 -0.19 14.28 2.45
C LEU A 205 -0.86 14.21 3.84
N LEU A 206 -0.47 13.27 4.69
CA LEU A 206 -1.02 13.17 6.06
C LEU A 206 -0.65 14.38 6.90
N THR A 207 0.63 14.78 6.91
CA THR A 207 1.10 15.90 7.71
C THR A 207 0.57 17.26 7.24
N SER A 208 0.16 17.38 5.98
CA SER A 208 -0.46 18.60 5.47
C SER A 208 -1.79 18.96 6.14
N LEU A 209 -2.46 17.99 6.79
CA LEU A 209 -3.71 18.21 7.52
C LEU A 209 -3.50 18.72 8.96
N ASP A 210 -2.27 18.65 9.46
CA ASP A 210 -1.91 19.08 10.83
C ASP A 210 -1.43 20.55 10.85
N GLU A 211 -1.25 21.18 9.68
CA GLU A 211 -0.86 22.59 9.50
C GLU A 211 -2.08 23.52 9.35
#